data_82fdc90e6e8b424c27767f5b27426efe
#
_entry.id   82fdc90e6e8b424c27767f5b27426efe
#
_cell.length_a   1.000
_cell.length_b   1.000
_cell.length_c   1.000
_cell.angle_alpha   90.00
_cell.angle_beta   90.00
_cell.angle_gamma   90.00
#
_symmetry.space_group_name_H-M   'P 1'
#
loop_
_entity.id
_entity.type
_entity.pdbx_description
1 polymer ?
#
loop_
_entity_poly.entity_id
_entity_poly.type
_entity_poly.pdbx_seq_one_letter_code
_entity_poly.pdbx_strand_id
1 'polypeptide(L)'
;MKKSILLAACFLMTLTVAAQNDTLANERDITLAEAIALARTQSVDAAVALNELKTAYWEYRTFRADLLPEVNFTGTLPNYNKSYSTYQNSDGSYSFVRNNTLGLSGALSIDQNIWFTGGKLSLASSLDYIKQLGSGGDKQFMSVPVSLELTQPIFGVNSLKWNRRI
;
A
#
# COMPACT_ATOMS: atom_id res chain seq x y z
N MET A 1 32.39 -7.34 51.43
CA MET A 1 31.48 -7.12 50.29
C MET A 1 30.73 -5.77 50.29
N LYS A 2 30.25 -5.25 51.43
CA LYS A 2 29.54 -3.95 51.47
C LYS A 2 30.41 -2.71 51.18
N LYS A 3 31.70 -2.74 51.49
CA LYS A 3 32.64 -1.62 51.24
C LYS A 3 33.07 -1.49 49.79
N SER A 4 33.09 -2.58 49.03
CA SER A 4 33.44 -2.57 47.60
C SER A 4 32.31 -2.03 46.71
N ILE A 5 31.05 -2.18 47.14
CA ILE A 5 29.87 -1.66 46.42
C ILE A 5 29.77 -0.14 46.61
N LEU A 6 30.15 0.39 47.76
CA LEU A 6 30.15 1.83 48.05
C LEU A 6 31.23 2.56 47.26
N LEU A 7 32.42 1.94 47.07
CA LEU A 7 33.49 2.49 46.24
C LEU A 7 33.12 2.50 44.72
N ALA A 8 32.43 1.49 44.24
CA ALA A 8 31.95 1.41 42.87
C ALA A 8 30.85 2.46 42.59
N ALA A 9 29.96 2.72 43.56
CA ALA A 9 28.92 3.71 43.46
C ALA A 9 29.47 5.15 43.43
N CYS A 10 30.53 5.45 44.21
CA CYS A 10 31.22 6.74 44.17
C CYS A 10 31.96 6.97 42.82
N PHE A 11 32.51 5.92 42.22
CA PHE A 11 33.22 6.02 40.95
C PHE A 11 32.25 6.24 39.76
N LEU A 12 31.04 5.73 39.83
CA LEU A 12 29.99 5.97 38.83
C LEU A 12 29.41 7.40 38.87
N MET A 13 29.41 8.04 40.06
CA MET A 13 28.93 9.42 40.18
C MET A 13 29.94 10.48 39.69
N THR A 14 31.22 10.17 39.60
CA THR A 14 32.24 11.11 39.10
C THR A 14 32.31 11.18 37.58
N LEU A 15 31.73 10.22 36.86
CA LEU A 15 31.70 10.21 35.38
C LEU A 15 30.61 11.11 34.78
N THR A 16 29.65 11.57 35.58
CA THR A 16 28.54 12.40 35.07
C THR A 16 28.84 13.91 35.09
N VAL A 17 29.94 14.37 35.72
CA VAL A 17 30.26 15.80 35.85
C VAL A 17 31.13 16.32 34.68
N ALA A 18 31.74 15.44 33.88
CA ALA A 18 32.61 15.84 32.77
C ALA A 18 31.88 16.18 31.45
N ALA A 19 30.55 16.01 31.40
CA ALA A 19 29.78 16.20 30.15
C ALA A 19 29.06 17.56 30.02
N GLN A 20 29.29 18.51 30.95
CA GLN A 20 28.55 19.76 30.96
C GLN A 20 29.31 21.03 30.57
N ASN A 21 30.59 20.93 30.17
CA ASN A 21 31.39 22.12 29.92
C ASN A 21 31.60 22.49 28.44
N ASP A 22 30.92 21.85 27.49
CA ASP A 22 31.16 22.14 26.06
C ASP A 22 30.08 23.04 25.40
N THR A 23 29.20 23.68 26.17
CA THR A 23 28.10 24.50 25.59
C THR A 23 28.37 25.99 25.54
N LEU A 24 29.56 26.50 25.89
CA LEU A 24 29.83 27.93 25.92
C LEU A 24 30.89 28.43 24.91
N ALA A 25 31.31 27.65 23.96
CA ALA A 25 32.42 28.03 23.09
C ALA A 25 32.06 28.15 21.60
N ASN A 26 30.86 28.56 21.24
CA ASN A 26 30.59 28.88 19.83
C ASN A 26 29.66 30.08 19.66
N GLU A 27 29.97 31.22 20.34
CA GLU A 27 29.46 32.51 19.89
C GLU A 27 30.11 32.81 18.52
N ARG A 28 29.37 32.47 17.47
CA ARG A 28 29.76 32.83 16.09
C ARG A 28 29.07 34.13 15.75
N ASP A 29 29.86 35.17 15.54
CA ASP A 29 29.38 36.46 15.02
C ASP A 29 28.83 36.23 13.60
N ILE A 30 27.51 36.32 13.48
CA ILE A 30 26.79 36.10 12.22
C ILE A 30 26.45 37.47 11.62
N THR A 31 26.89 37.73 10.41
CA THR A 31 26.48 38.92 9.67
C THR A 31 25.01 38.84 9.27
N LEU A 32 24.34 39.98 9.06
CA LEU A 32 22.94 40.01 8.63
C LEU A 32 22.70 39.19 7.36
N ALA A 33 23.62 39.24 6.40
CA ALA A 33 23.52 38.47 5.15
C ALA A 33 23.62 36.97 5.41
N GLU A 34 24.49 36.55 6.33
CA GLU A 34 24.65 35.14 6.72
C GLU A 34 23.42 34.65 7.53
N ALA A 35 22.87 35.48 8.42
CA ALA A 35 21.65 35.16 9.15
C ALA A 35 20.47 34.94 8.20
N ILE A 36 20.32 35.77 7.17
CA ILE A 36 19.26 35.60 6.15
C ILE A 36 19.49 34.30 5.34
N ALA A 37 20.74 34.00 4.97
CA ALA A 37 21.06 32.77 4.26
C ALA A 37 20.79 31.51 5.10
N LEU A 38 21.15 31.53 6.37
CA LEU A 38 20.87 30.46 7.32
C LEU A 38 19.36 30.30 7.54
N ALA A 39 18.62 31.39 7.70
CA ALA A 39 17.17 31.36 7.85
C ALA A 39 16.48 30.72 6.62
N ARG A 40 16.96 30.98 5.42
CA ARG A 40 16.41 30.39 4.18
C ARG A 40 16.74 28.90 4.03
N THR A 41 17.90 28.45 4.53
CA THR A 41 18.37 27.09 4.31
C THR A 41 18.11 26.14 5.49
N GLN A 42 18.08 26.67 6.71
CA GLN A 42 18.01 25.87 7.94
C GLN A 42 16.77 26.14 8.81
N SER A 43 15.91 27.08 8.41
CA SER A 43 14.68 27.30 9.19
C SER A 43 13.71 26.13 9.00
N VAL A 44 12.97 25.81 10.06
CA VAL A 44 11.92 24.79 10.03
C VAL A 44 10.85 25.15 9.00
N ASP A 45 10.47 26.44 8.91
CA ASP A 45 9.47 26.93 7.98
C ASP A 45 9.91 26.77 6.52
N ALA A 46 11.19 27.00 6.22
CA ALA A 46 11.74 26.77 4.89
C ALA A 46 11.73 25.27 4.53
N ALA A 47 12.04 24.40 5.50
CA ALA A 47 11.96 22.94 5.30
C ALA A 47 10.51 22.46 5.09
N VAL A 48 9.55 23.02 5.83
CA VAL A 48 8.12 22.74 5.65
C VAL A 48 7.66 23.20 4.26
N ALA A 49 7.94 24.44 3.85
CA ALA A 49 7.57 24.95 2.53
C ALA A 49 8.16 24.10 1.38
N LEU A 50 9.42 23.65 1.52
CA LEU A 50 10.05 22.77 0.54
C LEU A 50 9.34 21.39 0.46
N ASN A 51 8.93 20.84 1.60
CA ASN A 51 8.23 19.57 1.65
C ASN A 51 6.81 19.70 1.09
N GLU A 52 6.10 20.80 1.38
CA GLU A 52 4.80 21.12 0.78
C GLU A 52 4.90 21.20 -0.76
N LEU A 53 5.91 21.91 -1.28
CA LEU A 53 6.16 21.97 -2.72
C LEU A 53 6.41 20.58 -3.33
N LYS A 54 7.21 19.75 -2.65
CA LYS A 54 7.44 18.37 -3.09
C LYS A 54 6.17 17.54 -3.07
N THR A 55 5.34 17.69 -2.03
CA THR A 55 4.05 17.00 -1.91
C THR A 55 3.14 17.39 -3.07
N ALA A 56 2.92 18.66 -3.30
CA ALA A 56 2.12 19.16 -4.42
C ALA A 56 2.64 18.68 -5.79
N TYR A 57 3.96 18.64 -5.96
CA TYR A 57 4.57 18.10 -7.19
C TYR A 57 4.26 16.60 -7.38
N TRP A 58 4.35 15.80 -6.31
CA TRP A 58 4.05 14.37 -6.39
C TRP A 58 2.55 14.10 -6.55
N GLU A 59 1.68 14.88 -5.92
CA GLU A 59 0.23 14.84 -6.12
C GLU A 59 -0.14 15.11 -7.58
N TYR A 60 0.46 16.13 -8.19
CA TYR A 60 0.28 16.41 -9.61
C TYR A 60 0.75 15.24 -10.51
N ARG A 61 1.89 14.62 -10.17
CA ARG A 61 2.39 13.46 -10.92
C ARG A 61 1.47 12.26 -10.78
N THR A 62 0.97 12.00 -9.57
CA THR A 62 0.01 10.92 -9.32
C THR A 62 -1.26 11.15 -10.13
N PHE A 63 -1.82 12.35 -10.06
CA PHE A 63 -2.99 12.71 -10.87
C PHE A 63 -2.77 12.46 -12.37
N ARG A 64 -1.58 12.80 -12.88
CA ARG A 64 -1.26 12.51 -14.29
C ARG A 64 -1.13 11.03 -14.58
N ALA A 65 -0.61 10.25 -13.64
CA ALA A 65 -0.50 8.79 -13.77
C ALA A 65 -1.89 8.14 -13.78
N ASP A 66 -2.83 8.62 -12.97
CA ASP A 66 -4.22 8.13 -12.91
C ASP A 66 -5.01 8.33 -14.21
N LEU A 67 -4.52 9.19 -15.10
CA LEU A 67 -5.08 9.38 -16.44
C LEU A 67 -4.56 8.38 -17.48
N LEU A 68 -3.52 7.61 -17.14
CA LEU A 68 -2.96 6.57 -18.02
C LEU A 68 -3.66 5.23 -17.77
N PRO A 69 -3.63 4.32 -18.78
CA PRO A 69 -4.10 2.96 -18.57
C PRO A 69 -3.28 2.26 -17.48
N GLU A 70 -3.99 1.67 -16.52
CA GLU A 70 -3.40 0.86 -15.47
C GLU A 70 -3.50 -0.61 -15.87
N VAL A 71 -2.37 -1.32 -15.88
CA VAL A 71 -2.31 -2.75 -16.19
C VAL A 71 -2.05 -3.51 -14.90
N ASN A 72 -3.00 -4.33 -14.47
CA ASN A 72 -2.93 -5.12 -13.27
C ASN A 72 -2.91 -6.61 -13.59
N PHE A 73 -1.97 -7.33 -12.99
CA PHE A 73 -1.96 -8.78 -12.98
C PHE A 73 -2.21 -9.28 -11.55
N THR A 74 -3.29 -10.02 -11.36
CA THR A 74 -3.65 -10.62 -10.08
C THR A 74 -3.55 -12.14 -10.19
N GLY A 75 -2.76 -12.75 -9.33
CA GLY A 75 -2.61 -14.20 -9.27
C GLY A 75 -2.93 -14.73 -7.88
N THR A 76 -3.75 -15.77 -7.79
CA THR A 76 -3.95 -16.52 -6.55
C THR A 76 -3.09 -17.78 -6.61
N LEU A 77 -2.11 -17.86 -5.71
CA LEU A 77 -1.27 -19.05 -5.53
C LEU A 77 -2.14 -20.24 -5.11
N PRO A 78 -1.64 -21.49 -5.22
CA PRO A 78 -2.45 -22.67 -4.97
C PRO A 78 -3.27 -22.56 -3.69
N ASN A 79 -4.58 -22.52 -3.83
CA ASN A 79 -5.54 -22.51 -2.73
C ASN A 79 -6.05 -23.93 -2.53
N TYR A 80 -5.71 -24.53 -1.40
CA TYR A 80 -6.20 -25.84 -1.00
C TYR A 80 -7.42 -25.69 -0.12
N ASN A 81 -8.57 -26.17 -0.60
CA ASN A 81 -9.84 -26.16 0.15
C ASN A 81 -10.29 -27.59 0.41
N LYS A 82 -10.56 -27.90 1.68
CA LYS A 82 -11.14 -29.16 2.12
C LYS A 82 -12.39 -28.83 2.95
N SER A 83 -13.55 -29.10 2.37
CA SER A 83 -14.84 -28.82 2.99
C SER A 83 -15.81 -29.98 2.83
N TYR A 84 -16.85 -30.00 3.64
CA TYR A 84 -18.00 -30.89 3.51
C TYR A 84 -19.21 -30.06 3.14
N SER A 85 -19.89 -30.43 2.07
CA SER A 85 -21.17 -29.85 1.69
C SER A 85 -22.28 -30.83 2.00
N THR A 86 -23.37 -30.36 2.55
CA THR A 86 -24.59 -31.15 2.74
C THR A 86 -25.38 -31.16 1.45
N TYR A 87 -25.75 -32.35 0.99
CA TYR A 87 -26.64 -32.54 -0.16
C TYR A 87 -27.90 -33.23 0.32
N GLN A 88 -29.06 -32.66 0.02
CA GLN A 88 -30.35 -33.30 0.30
C GLN A 88 -30.75 -34.20 -0.86
N ASN A 89 -30.88 -35.48 -0.58
CA ASN A 89 -31.35 -36.44 -1.54
C ASN A 89 -32.86 -36.27 -1.81
N SER A 90 -33.34 -36.88 -2.91
CA SER A 90 -34.78 -36.85 -3.28
C SER A 90 -35.70 -37.52 -2.28
N ASP A 91 -35.17 -38.35 -1.40
CA ASP A 91 -35.90 -39.02 -0.30
C ASP A 91 -35.96 -38.15 0.99
N GLY A 92 -35.44 -36.93 0.97
CA GLY A 92 -35.38 -36.03 2.10
C GLY A 92 -34.21 -36.26 3.07
N SER A 93 -33.40 -37.31 2.86
CA SER A 93 -32.20 -37.58 3.66
C SER A 93 -31.08 -36.61 3.30
N TYR A 94 -30.12 -36.35 4.24
CA TYR A 94 -28.94 -35.55 4.00
C TYR A 94 -27.72 -36.45 3.86
N SER A 95 -26.96 -36.26 2.77
CA SER A 95 -25.64 -36.82 2.59
C SER A 95 -24.56 -35.77 2.67
N PHE A 96 -23.40 -36.13 3.21
CA PHE A 96 -22.25 -35.25 3.30
C PHE A 96 -21.25 -35.57 2.16
N VAL A 97 -21.11 -34.61 1.27
CA VAL A 97 -20.14 -34.74 0.16
C VAL A 97 -18.86 -34.00 0.57
N ARG A 98 -17.74 -34.71 0.50
CA ARG A 98 -16.44 -34.15 0.80
C ARG A 98 -15.90 -33.50 -0.48
N ASN A 99 -15.69 -32.17 -0.40
CA ASN A 99 -15.03 -31.38 -1.42
C ASN A 99 -13.56 -31.20 -1.04
N ASN A 100 -12.67 -31.61 -1.90
CA ASN A 100 -11.24 -31.47 -1.72
C ASN A 100 -10.66 -30.90 -3.02
N THR A 101 -10.40 -29.60 -3.05
CA THR A 101 -10.04 -28.90 -4.27
C THR A 101 -8.73 -28.14 -4.12
N LEU A 102 -7.94 -28.15 -5.17
CA LEU A 102 -6.77 -27.29 -5.36
C LEU A 102 -7.12 -26.31 -6.48
N GLY A 103 -7.14 -25.00 -6.15
CA GLY A 103 -7.41 -23.91 -7.09
C GLY A 103 -6.17 -23.09 -7.38
N LEU A 104 -6.03 -22.64 -8.62
CA LEU A 104 -5.05 -21.65 -9.06
C LEU A 104 -5.77 -20.71 -10.01
N SER A 105 -5.67 -19.39 -9.78
CA SER A 105 -6.29 -18.41 -10.65
C SER A 105 -5.30 -17.31 -11.06
N GLY A 106 -5.47 -16.80 -12.26
CA GLY A 106 -4.76 -15.67 -12.79
C GLY A 106 -5.70 -14.74 -13.53
N ALA A 107 -5.62 -13.46 -13.30
CA ALA A 107 -6.39 -12.45 -14.00
C ALA A 107 -5.51 -11.28 -14.42
N LEU A 108 -5.68 -10.83 -15.66
CA LEU A 108 -5.07 -9.63 -16.21
C LEU A 108 -6.17 -8.61 -16.45
N SER A 109 -6.01 -7.40 -15.94
CA SER A 109 -6.92 -6.30 -16.24
C SER A 109 -6.18 -5.07 -16.74
N ILE A 110 -6.84 -4.34 -17.64
CA ILE A 110 -6.40 -3.04 -18.13
C ILE A 110 -7.54 -2.07 -17.84
N ASP A 111 -7.27 -1.13 -16.97
CA ASP A 111 -8.23 -0.16 -16.48
C ASP A 111 -7.89 1.23 -17.01
N GLN A 112 -8.84 1.89 -17.66
CA GLN A 112 -8.67 3.23 -18.19
C GLN A 112 -9.72 4.18 -17.64
N ASN A 113 -9.28 5.22 -16.95
CA ASN A 113 -10.15 6.29 -16.50
C ASN A 113 -10.44 7.29 -17.62
N ILE A 114 -11.72 7.60 -17.83
CA ILE A 114 -12.18 8.55 -18.85
C ILE A 114 -12.35 9.92 -18.18
N TRP A 115 -11.38 10.81 -18.36
CA TRP A 115 -11.30 12.09 -17.65
C TRP A 115 -12.48 13.05 -17.93
N PHE A 116 -13.07 13.02 -19.14
CA PHE A 116 -14.11 13.95 -19.52
C PHE A 116 -15.51 13.55 -19.03
N THR A 117 -15.79 12.24 -18.87
CA THR A 117 -17.06 11.73 -18.36
C THR A 117 -16.99 11.29 -16.89
N GLY A 118 -15.78 11.02 -16.38
CA GLY A 118 -15.57 10.42 -15.05
C GLY A 118 -15.92 8.94 -15.01
N GLY A 119 -16.08 8.29 -16.18
CA GLY A 119 -16.29 6.86 -16.28
C GLY A 119 -14.98 6.08 -16.26
N LYS A 120 -15.09 4.76 -16.12
CA LYS A 120 -13.99 3.80 -16.15
C LYS A 120 -14.29 2.73 -17.19
N LEU A 121 -13.33 2.48 -18.06
CA LEU A 121 -13.33 1.37 -19.01
C LEU A 121 -12.36 0.31 -18.50
N SER A 122 -12.83 -0.92 -18.32
CA SER A 122 -12.04 -2.05 -17.85
C SER A 122 -12.07 -3.17 -18.89
N LEU A 123 -10.90 -3.63 -19.28
CA LEU A 123 -10.70 -4.82 -20.09
C LEU A 123 -10.08 -5.88 -19.19
N ALA A 124 -10.71 -7.03 -19.05
CA ALA A 124 -10.22 -8.10 -18.18
C ALA A 124 -10.19 -9.45 -18.88
N SER A 125 -9.22 -10.27 -18.51
CA SER A 125 -9.08 -11.67 -18.92
C SER A 125 -8.75 -12.51 -17.69
N SER A 126 -9.38 -13.65 -17.51
CA SER A 126 -9.09 -14.53 -16.37
C SER A 126 -8.98 -15.99 -16.78
N LEU A 127 -8.14 -16.71 -16.05
CA LEU A 127 -7.94 -18.15 -16.17
C LEU A 127 -7.97 -18.75 -14.76
N ASP A 128 -8.88 -19.69 -14.56
CA ASP A 128 -9.03 -20.45 -13.33
C ASP A 128 -8.76 -21.91 -13.58
N TYR A 129 -7.90 -22.49 -12.78
CA TYR A 129 -7.61 -23.93 -12.77
C TYR A 129 -8.08 -24.51 -11.45
N ILE A 130 -8.92 -25.54 -11.53
CA ILE A 130 -9.44 -26.28 -10.38
C ILE A 130 -9.16 -27.76 -10.57
N LYS A 131 -8.47 -28.35 -9.59
CA LYS A 131 -8.21 -29.78 -9.51
C LYS A 131 -8.93 -30.35 -8.30
N GLN A 132 -9.81 -31.32 -8.52
CA GLN A 132 -10.38 -32.13 -7.44
C GLN A 132 -9.39 -33.18 -6.98
N LEU A 133 -9.13 -33.22 -5.66
CA LEU A 133 -8.25 -34.18 -5.01
C LEU A 133 -9.13 -35.27 -4.35
N GLY A 134 -9.38 -36.37 -5.02
CA GLY A 134 -10.21 -37.48 -4.54
C GLY A 134 -10.39 -38.57 -5.59
N SER A 135 -11.25 -39.57 -5.33
CA SER A 135 -11.57 -40.62 -6.28
C SER A 135 -12.19 -40.04 -7.54
N GLY A 136 -11.39 -39.87 -8.59
CA GLY A 136 -11.84 -39.33 -9.85
C GLY A 136 -11.04 -38.13 -10.36
N GLY A 137 -10.26 -37.47 -9.52
CA GLY A 137 -9.19 -36.50 -9.84
C GLY A 137 -9.39 -35.57 -11.04
N ASP A 138 -10.62 -35.03 -11.24
CA ASP A 138 -10.93 -34.18 -12.39
C ASP A 138 -10.21 -32.84 -12.33
N LYS A 139 -9.68 -32.46 -13.51
CA LYS A 139 -9.05 -31.17 -13.72
C LYS A 139 -9.96 -30.32 -14.59
N GLN A 140 -10.28 -29.13 -14.15
CA GLN A 140 -11.13 -28.21 -14.89
C GLN A 140 -10.41 -26.89 -15.09
N PHE A 141 -10.52 -26.36 -16.30
CA PHE A 141 -10.09 -25.02 -16.65
C PHE A 141 -11.31 -24.18 -16.98
N MET A 142 -11.42 -23.03 -16.34
CA MET A 142 -12.42 -22.04 -16.68
C MET A 142 -11.68 -20.78 -17.12
N SER A 143 -11.99 -20.26 -18.29
CA SER A 143 -11.38 -19.04 -18.78
C SER A 143 -12.44 -18.06 -19.28
N VAL A 144 -12.24 -16.80 -18.96
CA VAL A 144 -12.93 -15.69 -19.60
C VAL A 144 -11.88 -15.00 -20.48
N PRO A 145 -11.86 -15.28 -21.79
CA PRO A 145 -10.78 -14.82 -22.66
C PRO A 145 -10.68 -13.30 -22.67
N VAL A 146 -11.81 -12.61 -22.81
CA VAL A 146 -11.89 -11.14 -22.78
C VAL A 146 -13.27 -10.72 -22.28
N SER A 147 -13.27 -9.84 -21.30
CA SER A 147 -14.48 -9.11 -20.86
C SER A 147 -14.23 -7.62 -20.94
N LEU A 148 -15.19 -6.85 -21.45
CA LEU A 148 -15.17 -5.40 -21.51
C LEU A 148 -16.27 -4.88 -20.61
N GLU A 149 -15.91 -4.01 -19.67
CA GLU A 149 -16.83 -3.37 -18.75
C GLU A 149 -16.67 -1.86 -18.84
N LEU A 150 -17.79 -1.16 -18.97
CA LEU A 150 -17.85 0.29 -18.92
C LEU A 150 -18.69 0.71 -17.72
N THR A 151 -18.07 1.34 -16.75
CA THR A 151 -18.74 1.93 -15.59
C THR A 151 -18.84 3.44 -15.78
N GLN A 152 -20.06 3.98 -15.94
CA GLN A 152 -20.30 5.39 -16.14
C GLN A 152 -21.24 5.96 -15.08
N PRO A 153 -20.76 6.85 -14.18
CA PRO A 153 -21.64 7.57 -13.27
C PRO A 153 -22.50 8.58 -14.05
N ILE A 154 -23.83 8.50 -13.87
CA ILE A 154 -24.77 9.39 -14.56
C ILE A 154 -25.00 10.68 -13.74
N PHE A 155 -25.13 10.55 -12.40
CA PHE A 155 -25.42 11.66 -11.49
C PHE A 155 -24.27 11.92 -10.50
N GLY A 156 -23.07 11.42 -10.78
CA GLY A 156 -21.89 11.58 -9.93
C GLY A 156 -21.06 12.80 -10.28
N VAL A 157 -20.34 13.33 -9.29
CA VAL A 157 -19.33 14.38 -9.53
C VAL A 157 -18.12 13.75 -10.22
N ASN A 158 -17.71 14.33 -11.34
CA ASN A 158 -16.48 13.92 -12.01
C ASN A 158 -15.25 14.49 -11.26
N SER A 159 -14.69 13.72 -10.33
CA SER A 159 -13.53 14.10 -9.53
C SER A 159 -12.29 14.36 -10.38
N LEU A 160 -12.08 13.60 -11.46
CA LEU A 160 -10.93 13.76 -12.36
C LEU A 160 -10.93 15.13 -13.06
N LYS A 161 -12.13 15.61 -13.44
CA LYS A 161 -12.26 16.93 -14.05
C LYS A 161 -12.01 18.08 -13.06
N TRP A 162 -12.44 17.91 -11.80
CA TRP A 162 -12.28 18.93 -10.77
C TRP A 162 -10.88 18.98 -10.22
N ASN A 163 -10.24 17.83 -9.97
CA ASN A 163 -8.85 17.77 -9.48
C ASN A 163 -7.83 18.38 -10.45
N ARG A 164 -8.18 18.54 -11.72
CA ARG A 164 -7.34 19.24 -12.71
C ARG A 164 -7.27 20.75 -12.48
N ARG A 165 -8.20 21.33 -11.72
CA ARG A 165 -8.32 22.78 -11.55
C ARG A 165 -7.72 23.30 -10.24
N ILE A 166 -7.27 22.41 -9.39
CA ILE A 166 -6.55 22.72 -8.17
C ILE A 166 -5.05 22.62 -8.45
#